data_d2c310045eccf409804aaa9ca8a8ac88
#
_entry.id   d2c310045eccf409804aaa9ca8a8ac88
#
_cell.length_a   1.000
_cell.length_b   1.000
_cell.length_c   1.000
_cell.angle_alpha   90.00
_cell.angle_beta   90.00
_cell.angle_gamma   90.00
#
_symmetry.space_group_name_H-M   'P 1'
#
loop_
_entity.id
_entity.type
_entity.pdbx_description
1 polymer ?
#
loop_
_entity_poly.entity_id
_entity_poly.type
_entity_poly.pdbx_seq_one_letter_code
_entity_poly.pdbx_strand_id
1 'polypeptide(L)'
;ELRVPQTWKEYAEMATYFNGWDWDGDGEPEYGSAEVMKKDDLMYAAFYSQSAAYSKNPRTPGGFFFDLETMTPLINNPGFVEALTDWVEAVNFVPPGGINFGLGDEINSFGGGQTLFSFSWDDAFVAAMQDDSAIKNQVGAAQLPGADKVWNRETNSWEDGFNQAPFFVWG
;
A
#
# COMPACT_ATOMS: atom_id res chain seq x y z
N GLU A 1 8.92 -14.13 13.66
CA GLU A 1 9.08 -12.92 14.48
C GLU A 1 8.39 -11.75 13.75
N LEU A 2 7.45 -11.07 14.45
CA LEU A 2 6.75 -9.92 13.85
C LEU A 2 7.71 -8.74 13.76
N ARG A 3 7.72 -8.10 12.60
CA ARG A 3 8.51 -6.88 12.31
C ARG A 3 7.74 -6.00 11.33
N VAL A 4 8.17 -4.78 11.15
CA VAL A 4 7.65 -3.92 10.08
C VAL A 4 7.89 -4.61 8.72
N PRO A 5 6.86 -4.78 7.88
CA PRO A 5 7.01 -5.42 6.58
C PRO A 5 7.92 -4.59 5.68
N GLN A 6 8.85 -5.25 4.99
CA GLN A 6 9.79 -4.62 4.07
C GLN A 6 9.37 -4.73 2.60
N THR A 7 8.51 -5.69 2.30
CA THR A 7 7.95 -5.90 0.96
C THR A 7 6.43 -5.93 0.99
N TRP A 8 5.80 -5.63 -0.14
CA TRP A 8 4.34 -5.73 -0.28
C TRP A 8 3.84 -7.14 -0.03
N LYS A 9 4.66 -8.15 -0.32
CA LYS A 9 4.35 -9.53 0.00
C LYS A 9 4.29 -9.76 1.52
N GLU A 10 5.31 -9.32 2.27
CA GLU A 10 5.29 -9.40 3.74
C GLU A 10 4.11 -8.62 4.35
N TYR A 11 3.79 -7.46 3.76
CA TYR A 11 2.62 -6.67 4.14
C TYR A 11 1.32 -7.45 3.98
N ALA A 12 1.10 -8.03 2.80
CA ALA A 12 -0.10 -8.82 2.52
C ALA A 12 -0.18 -10.09 3.39
N GLU A 13 0.96 -10.77 3.64
CA GLU A 13 1.01 -11.94 4.53
C GLU A 13 0.61 -11.57 5.95
N MET A 14 1.10 -10.44 6.49
CA MET A 14 0.73 -9.97 7.83
C MET A 14 -0.72 -9.49 7.88
N ALA A 15 -1.16 -8.70 6.90
CA ALA A 15 -2.53 -8.24 6.80
C ALA A 15 -3.51 -9.42 6.75
N THR A 16 -3.22 -10.44 5.94
CA THR A 16 -4.03 -11.65 5.84
C THR A 16 -4.05 -12.45 7.14
N TYR A 17 -2.90 -12.56 7.83
CA TYR A 17 -2.79 -13.32 9.06
C TYR A 17 -3.66 -12.75 10.18
N PHE A 18 -3.68 -11.43 10.33
CA PHE A 18 -4.46 -10.77 11.37
C PHE A 18 -5.90 -10.45 10.97
N ASN A 19 -6.25 -10.60 9.71
CA ASN A 19 -7.58 -10.32 9.20
C ASN A 19 -8.64 -11.20 9.86
N GLY A 20 -9.67 -10.60 10.43
CA GLY A 20 -10.75 -11.29 11.11
C GLY A 20 -10.47 -11.63 12.57
N TRP A 21 -9.38 -11.15 13.16
CA TRP A 21 -9.14 -11.27 14.59
C TRP A 21 -9.93 -10.19 15.35
N ASP A 22 -10.40 -10.55 16.53
CA ASP A 22 -10.93 -9.61 17.53
C ASP A 22 -9.77 -9.32 18.51
N TRP A 23 -8.99 -8.27 18.24
CA TRP A 23 -7.82 -7.98 19.08
C TRP A 23 -8.10 -6.95 20.17
N ASP A 24 -9.23 -6.26 20.15
CA ASP A 24 -9.63 -5.34 21.21
C ASP A 24 -10.66 -5.95 22.17
N GLY A 25 -11.27 -7.10 21.81
CA GLY A 25 -12.14 -7.88 22.66
C GLY A 25 -13.58 -7.37 22.69
N ASP A 26 -14.01 -6.60 21.70
CA ASP A 26 -15.38 -6.06 21.61
C ASP A 26 -16.38 -7.04 20.97
N GLY A 27 -15.91 -8.13 20.38
CA GLY A 27 -16.69 -9.20 19.76
C GLY A 27 -16.91 -9.01 18.26
N GLU A 28 -16.36 -7.95 17.66
CA GLU A 28 -16.35 -7.72 16.23
C GLU A 28 -14.96 -8.01 15.66
N PRO A 29 -14.82 -8.38 14.38
CA PRO A 29 -13.52 -8.63 13.79
C PRO A 29 -12.85 -7.36 13.29
N GLU A 30 -11.54 -7.24 13.49
CA GLU A 30 -10.72 -6.26 12.82
C GLU A 30 -10.09 -6.80 11.53
N TYR A 31 -9.46 -5.91 10.76
CA TYR A 31 -9.01 -6.19 9.41
C TYR A 31 -7.53 -5.91 9.22
N GLY A 32 -6.96 -6.51 8.17
CA GLY A 32 -5.53 -6.41 7.92
C GLY A 32 -5.07 -5.02 7.51
N SER A 33 -5.86 -4.29 6.75
CA SER A 33 -5.46 -2.96 6.25
C SER A 33 -6.64 -2.06 5.94
N ALA A 34 -6.44 -0.75 6.05
CA ALA A 34 -7.27 0.26 5.40
C ALA A 34 -6.48 0.91 4.26
N GLU A 35 -7.11 1.01 3.10
CA GLU A 35 -6.51 1.56 1.89
C GLU A 35 -7.50 2.46 1.14
N VAL A 36 -6.98 3.49 0.46
CA VAL A 36 -7.80 4.33 -0.40
C VAL A 36 -8.04 3.61 -1.72
N MET A 37 -9.18 2.92 -1.85
CA MET A 37 -9.53 2.13 -3.04
C MET A 37 -10.66 2.73 -3.87
N LYS A 38 -11.32 3.78 -3.37
CA LYS A 38 -12.46 4.40 -4.03
C LYS A 38 -12.06 5.03 -5.35
N LYS A 39 -12.79 4.66 -6.41
CA LYS A 39 -12.68 5.30 -7.72
C LYS A 39 -12.99 6.80 -7.58
N ASP A 40 -12.25 7.62 -8.34
CA ASP A 40 -12.40 9.08 -8.36
C ASP A 40 -12.01 9.80 -7.04
N ASP A 41 -11.27 9.10 -6.17
CA ASP A 41 -10.57 9.64 -5.01
C ASP A 41 -9.05 9.50 -5.20
N LEU A 42 -8.26 9.40 -4.13
CA LEU A 42 -6.79 9.29 -4.18
C LEU A 42 -6.26 7.87 -4.43
N MET A 43 -7.12 6.95 -4.87
CA MET A 43 -6.75 5.56 -5.21
C MET A 43 -5.52 5.49 -6.13
N TYR A 44 -5.41 6.39 -7.10
CA TYR A 44 -4.30 6.42 -8.04
C TYR A 44 -2.96 6.64 -7.34
N ALA A 45 -2.91 7.44 -6.29
CA ALA A 45 -1.70 7.75 -5.55
C ALA A 45 -1.18 6.52 -4.80
N ALA A 46 -2.07 5.81 -4.12
CA ALA A 46 -1.76 4.55 -3.44
C ALA A 46 -1.28 3.50 -4.46
N PHE A 47 -2.03 3.26 -5.52
CA PHE A 47 -1.65 2.31 -6.57
C PHE A 47 -0.30 2.66 -7.24
N TYR A 48 -0.04 3.94 -7.52
CA TYR A 48 1.23 4.33 -8.13
C TYR A 48 2.42 4.16 -7.19
N SER A 49 2.23 4.40 -5.90
CA SER A 49 3.27 4.16 -4.91
C SER A 49 3.60 2.67 -4.79
N GLN A 50 2.59 1.81 -4.79
CA GLN A 50 2.79 0.36 -4.81
C GLN A 50 3.45 -0.10 -6.11
N SER A 51 2.97 0.36 -7.26
CA SER A 51 3.52 -0.03 -8.56
C SER A 51 4.97 0.43 -8.78
N ALA A 52 5.39 1.49 -8.10
CA ALA A 52 6.78 1.94 -8.15
C ALA A 52 7.76 0.90 -7.61
N ALA A 53 7.36 0.11 -6.59
CA ALA A 53 8.19 -0.97 -6.05
C ALA A 53 8.55 -2.03 -7.11
N TYR A 54 7.62 -2.31 -8.01
CA TYR A 54 7.76 -3.37 -9.03
C TYR A 54 8.28 -2.86 -10.38
N SER A 55 8.08 -1.56 -10.69
CA SER A 55 8.30 -1.03 -12.05
C SER A 55 9.34 0.08 -12.13
N LYS A 56 9.66 0.76 -11.01
CA LYS A 56 10.67 1.81 -11.00
C LYS A 56 12.03 1.24 -10.62
N ASN A 57 12.71 0.64 -11.59
CA ASN A 57 14.06 0.15 -11.41
C ASN A 57 15.07 1.33 -11.44
N PRO A 58 15.80 1.61 -10.33
CA PRO A 58 16.77 2.69 -10.29
C PRO A 58 17.96 2.52 -11.27
N ARG A 59 18.17 1.31 -11.75
CA ARG A 59 19.25 0.99 -12.73
C ARG A 59 18.83 1.30 -14.16
N THR A 60 17.51 1.51 -14.42
CA THR A 60 17.01 1.87 -15.74
C THR A 60 16.58 3.33 -15.78
N PRO A 61 17.25 4.16 -16.60
CA PRO A 61 16.88 5.56 -16.74
C PRO A 61 15.53 5.74 -17.46
N GLY A 62 15.00 6.94 -17.41
CA GLY A 62 13.80 7.34 -18.12
C GLY A 62 12.54 7.40 -17.28
N GLY A 63 11.42 7.61 -17.95
CA GLY A 63 10.13 7.87 -17.31
C GLY A 63 9.53 6.64 -16.62
N PHE A 64 8.59 6.90 -15.75
CA PHE A 64 7.82 5.85 -15.06
C PHE A 64 6.56 5.48 -15.83
N PHE A 65 5.76 6.47 -16.21
CA PHE A 65 4.52 6.28 -16.95
C PHE A 65 4.71 6.30 -18.47
N PHE A 66 5.66 7.09 -18.93
CA PHE A 66 5.91 7.31 -20.34
C PHE A 66 7.42 7.28 -20.61
N ASP A 67 7.78 6.80 -21.78
CA ASP A 67 9.10 7.05 -22.35
C ASP A 67 9.24 8.55 -22.61
N LEU A 68 10.34 9.14 -22.13
CA LEU A 68 10.51 10.60 -22.15
C LEU A 68 10.82 11.18 -23.54
N GLU A 69 11.27 10.36 -24.47
CA GLU A 69 11.59 10.79 -25.83
C GLU A 69 10.41 10.58 -26.79
N THR A 70 9.76 9.44 -26.67
CA THR A 70 8.72 9.00 -27.62
C THR A 70 7.30 9.22 -27.09
N MET A 71 7.14 9.51 -25.79
CA MET A 71 5.86 9.56 -25.08
C MET A 71 5.06 8.26 -25.15
N THR A 72 5.73 7.15 -25.45
CA THR A 72 5.10 5.82 -25.44
C THR A 72 4.72 5.44 -24.00
N PRO A 73 3.47 5.01 -23.75
CA PRO A 73 3.07 4.54 -22.41
C PRO A 73 3.87 3.32 -21.98
N LEU A 74 4.35 3.34 -20.72
CA LEU A 74 5.15 2.28 -20.12
C LEU A 74 4.37 1.44 -19.10
N ILE A 75 3.11 1.73 -18.87
CA ILE A 75 2.29 1.09 -17.84
C ILE A 75 1.86 -0.34 -18.17
N ASN A 76 2.00 -0.76 -19.43
CA ASN A 76 1.72 -2.14 -19.83
C ASN A 76 3.01 -2.98 -19.80
N ASN A 77 3.47 -3.29 -18.58
CA ASN A 77 4.65 -4.13 -18.36
C ASN A 77 4.42 -5.07 -17.17
N PRO A 78 5.21 -6.15 -17.02
CA PRO A 78 5.05 -7.12 -15.95
C PRO A 78 5.07 -6.54 -14.54
N GLY A 79 5.83 -5.47 -14.28
CA GLY A 79 5.87 -4.82 -12.97
C GLY A 79 4.55 -4.16 -12.59
N PHE A 80 3.91 -3.44 -13.52
CA PHE A 80 2.57 -2.88 -13.28
C PHE A 80 1.50 -3.97 -13.16
N VAL A 81 1.61 -5.05 -13.92
CA VAL A 81 0.68 -6.18 -13.83
C VAL A 81 0.78 -6.86 -12.46
N GLU A 82 2.00 -7.07 -11.96
CA GLU A 82 2.22 -7.63 -10.62
C GLU A 82 1.61 -6.73 -9.52
N ALA A 83 1.93 -5.42 -9.58
CA ALA A 83 1.37 -4.46 -8.64
C ALA A 83 -0.17 -4.43 -8.66
N LEU A 84 -0.77 -4.54 -9.84
CA LEU A 84 -2.23 -4.58 -9.97
C LEU A 84 -2.81 -5.88 -9.41
N THR A 85 -2.10 -7.00 -9.55
CA THR A 85 -2.50 -8.28 -8.96
C THR A 85 -2.53 -8.17 -7.44
N ASP A 86 -1.45 -7.69 -6.82
CA ASP A 86 -1.39 -7.48 -5.37
C ASP A 86 -2.46 -6.49 -4.88
N TRP A 87 -2.68 -5.42 -5.65
CA TRP A 87 -3.72 -4.43 -5.34
C TRP A 87 -5.13 -5.03 -5.32
N VAL A 88 -5.43 -5.89 -6.29
CA VAL A 88 -6.73 -6.58 -6.34
C VAL A 88 -6.86 -7.58 -5.19
N GLU A 89 -5.79 -8.26 -4.83
CA GLU A 89 -5.77 -9.21 -3.71
C GLU A 89 -5.95 -8.52 -2.35
N ALA A 90 -5.58 -7.25 -2.22
CA ALA A 90 -5.75 -6.48 -0.98
C ALA A 90 -7.22 -6.38 -0.54
N VAL A 91 -8.18 -6.51 -1.46
CA VAL A 91 -9.62 -6.55 -1.13
C VAL A 91 -9.97 -7.66 -0.13
N ASN A 92 -9.15 -8.72 -0.03
CA ASN A 92 -9.41 -9.84 0.85
C ASN A 92 -9.12 -9.55 2.33
N PHE A 93 -8.41 -8.48 2.65
CA PHE A 93 -8.03 -8.13 4.02
C PHE A 93 -8.37 -6.68 4.43
N VAL A 94 -9.19 -5.98 3.64
CA VAL A 94 -9.76 -4.69 4.02
C VAL A 94 -11.16 -4.86 4.64
N PRO A 95 -11.65 -3.89 5.41
CA PRO A 95 -13.00 -3.95 5.98
C PRO A 95 -14.10 -4.16 4.93
N PRO A 96 -15.27 -4.70 5.31
CA PRO A 96 -16.41 -4.79 4.43
C PRO A 96 -16.76 -3.44 3.80
N GLY A 97 -16.81 -3.41 2.46
CA GLY A 97 -16.99 -2.16 1.72
C GLY A 97 -15.71 -1.33 1.51
N GLY A 98 -14.55 -1.80 1.96
CA GLY A 98 -13.27 -1.11 1.86
C GLY A 98 -12.87 -0.74 0.42
N ILE A 99 -13.34 -1.47 -0.57
CA ILE A 99 -13.18 -1.09 -1.98
C ILE A 99 -13.76 0.29 -2.33
N ASN A 100 -14.65 0.83 -1.49
CA ASN A 100 -15.25 2.14 -1.64
C ASN A 100 -14.67 3.18 -0.66
N PHE A 101 -13.62 2.83 0.07
CA PHE A 101 -12.99 3.76 1.01
C PHE A 101 -12.26 4.86 0.25
N GLY A 102 -12.67 6.11 0.48
CA GLY A 102 -11.90 7.30 0.21
C GLY A 102 -10.92 7.58 1.34
N LEU A 103 -10.15 8.67 1.22
CA LEU A 103 -9.14 9.05 2.22
C LEU A 103 -9.73 9.19 3.63
N GLY A 104 -10.90 9.84 3.76
CA GLY A 104 -11.55 10.02 5.06
C GLY A 104 -12.01 8.71 5.69
N ASP A 105 -12.51 7.77 4.89
CA ASP A 105 -12.95 6.45 5.38
C ASP A 105 -11.77 5.62 5.87
N GLU A 106 -10.66 5.66 5.13
CA GLU A 106 -9.41 4.99 5.48
C GLU A 106 -8.85 5.52 6.80
N ILE A 107 -8.70 6.85 6.94
CA ILE A 107 -8.22 7.52 8.16
C ILE A 107 -9.10 7.16 9.37
N ASN A 108 -10.42 7.19 9.21
CA ASN A 108 -11.37 6.88 10.29
C ASN A 108 -11.31 5.41 10.70
N SER A 109 -11.19 4.49 9.73
CA SER A 109 -11.07 3.06 10.01
C SER A 109 -9.79 2.75 10.80
N PHE A 110 -8.66 3.33 10.40
CA PHE A 110 -7.41 3.16 11.13
C PHE A 110 -7.42 3.84 12.50
N GLY A 111 -7.84 5.10 12.58
CA GLY A 111 -7.94 5.86 13.84
C GLY A 111 -8.92 5.26 14.84
N GLY A 112 -9.93 4.56 14.35
CA GLY A 112 -10.89 3.79 15.15
C GLY A 112 -10.38 2.42 15.62
N GLY A 113 -9.19 2.00 15.21
CA GLY A 113 -8.60 0.72 15.62
C GLY A 113 -9.06 -0.50 14.80
N GLN A 114 -9.82 -0.27 13.74
CA GLN A 114 -10.40 -1.36 12.94
C GLN A 114 -9.41 -2.08 12.05
N THR A 115 -8.19 -1.53 11.84
CA THR A 115 -7.23 -2.13 10.92
C THR A 115 -5.81 -2.12 11.49
N LEU A 116 -5.05 -3.18 11.17
CA LEU A 116 -3.65 -3.33 11.57
C LEU A 116 -2.76 -2.30 10.88
N PHE A 117 -2.96 -2.11 9.58
CA PHE A 117 -2.22 -1.18 8.74
C PHE A 117 -3.12 -0.10 8.15
N SER A 118 -2.50 1.03 7.90
CA SER A 118 -3.03 2.10 7.05
C SER A 118 -1.96 2.44 6.03
N PHE A 119 -2.32 2.39 4.75
CA PHE A 119 -1.48 2.86 3.67
C PHE A 119 -1.94 4.27 3.27
N SER A 120 -1.43 5.27 3.97
CA SER A 120 -1.96 6.63 3.92
C SER A 120 -0.86 7.69 4.06
N TRP A 121 -1.30 8.92 4.24
CA TRP A 121 -0.48 10.08 4.59
C TRP A 121 -0.37 10.24 6.10
N ASP A 122 0.38 11.26 6.54
CA ASP A 122 0.56 11.62 7.95
C ASP A 122 -0.74 12.02 8.67
N ASP A 123 -1.78 12.39 7.94
CA ASP A 123 -3.13 12.64 8.49
C ASP A 123 -3.68 11.43 9.27
N ALA A 124 -3.41 10.20 8.82
CA ALA A 124 -3.81 8.99 9.53
C ALA A 124 -3.10 8.87 10.89
N PHE A 125 -1.80 9.23 10.96
CA PHE A 125 -1.07 9.27 12.21
C PHE A 125 -1.61 10.37 13.14
N VAL A 126 -1.94 11.54 12.60
CA VAL A 126 -2.55 12.63 13.37
C VAL A 126 -3.90 12.20 13.94
N ALA A 127 -4.75 11.54 13.15
CA ALA A 127 -6.02 11.00 13.62
C ALA A 127 -5.85 9.94 14.71
N ALA A 128 -4.89 9.02 14.55
CA ALA A 128 -4.58 7.98 15.53
C ALA A 128 -4.05 8.54 16.87
N MET A 129 -3.55 9.75 16.91
CA MET A 129 -3.02 10.41 18.13
C MET A 129 -4.05 11.31 18.84
N GLN A 130 -5.28 11.44 18.32
CA GLN A 130 -6.33 12.22 18.99
C GLN A 130 -6.73 11.59 20.34
N ASP A 131 -7.33 12.40 21.21
CA ASP A 131 -7.70 11.96 22.57
C ASP A 131 -8.80 10.87 22.57
N ASP A 132 -9.62 10.84 21.57
CA ASP A 132 -10.73 9.90 21.36
C ASP A 132 -10.35 8.71 20.45
N SER A 133 -9.11 8.63 19.99
CA SER A 133 -8.66 7.50 19.19
C SER A 133 -8.48 6.24 20.04
N ALA A 134 -9.04 5.12 19.57
CA ALA A 134 -8.94 3.81 20.21
C ALA A 134 -7.48 3.30 20.27
N ILE A 135 -6.63 3.75 19.35
CA ILE A 135 -5.24 3.31 19.18
C ILE A 135 -4.20 4.35 19.60
N LYS A 136 -4.61 5.37 20.34
CA LYS A 136 -3.70 6.42 20.82
C LYS A 136 -2.47 5.84 21.51
N ASN A 137 -1.28 6.27 21.10
CA ASN A 137 0.03 5.78 21.55
C ASN A 137 0.36 4.30 21.25
N GLN A 138 -0.41 3.66 20.37
CA GLN A 138 -0.18 2.28 19.94
C GLN A 138 0.28 2.17 18.48
N VAL A 139 0.43 3.30 17.80
CA VAL A 139 0.77 3.35 16.38
C VAL A 139 2.23 3.68 16.14
N GLY A 140 2.77 3.15 15.06
CA GLY A 140 4.08 3.49 14.53
C GLY A 140 3.99 3.87 13.07
N ALA A 141 4.96 4.65 12.58
CA ALA A 141 5.12 4.95 11.17
C ALA A 141 6.31 4.19 10.61
N ALA A 142 6.20 3.76 9.36
CA ALA A 142 7.25 3.05 8.65
C ALA A 142 7.34 3.52 7.20
N GLN A 143 8.47 3.23 6.57
CA GLN A 143 8.61 3.42 5.14
C GLN A 143 7.68 2.46 4.39
N LEU A 144 7.21 2.88 3.21
CA LEU A 144 6.43 2.02 2.35
C LEU A 144 7.24 0.77 1.97
N PRO A 145 6.59 -0.40 1.92
CA PRO A 145 7.23 -1.62 1.49
C PRO A 145 7.77 -1.51 0.07
N GLY A 146 8.88 -2.16 -0.21
CA GLY A 146 9.39 -2.38 -1.55
C GLY A 146 8.86 -3.67 -2.16
N ALA A 147 9.65 -4.31 -3.00
CA ALA A 147 9.34 -5.60 -3.59
C ALA A 147 10.58 -6.49 -3.64
N ASP A 148 10.37 -7.82 -3.60
CA ASP A 148 11.46 -8.80 -3.75
C ASP A 148 12.09 -8.74 -5.15
N LYS A 149 11.32 -8.33 -6.14
CA LYS A 149 11.73 -8.22 -7.54
C LYS A 149 11.27 -6.91 -8.16
N VAL A 150 12.04 -6.37 -9.08
CA VAL A 150 11.71 -5.20 -9.86
C VAL A 150 11.90 -5.47 -11.34
N TRP A 151 10.98 -4.99 -12.16
CA TRP A 151 11.06 -5.17 -13.60
C TRP A 151 12.12 -4.26 -14.22
N ASN A 152 13.03 -4.87 -14.97
CA ASN A 152 13.98 -4.13 -15.82
C ASN A 152 13.46 -4.14 -17.26
N ARG A 153 13.03 -2.99 -17.76
CA ARG A 153 12.47 -2.85 -19.10
C ARG A 153 13.50 -2.89 -20.21
N GLU A 154 14.79 -2.59 -19.91
CA GLU A 154 15.87 -2.64 -20.92
C GLU A 154 16.27 -4.07 -21.22
N THR A 155 16.39 -4.89 -20.17
CA THR A 155 16.74 -6.31 -20.31
C THR A 155 15.53 -7.20 -20.49
N ASN A 156 14.31 -6.63 -20.32
CA ASN A 156 13.03 -7.34 -20.36
C ASN A 156 13.01 -8.55 -19.41
N SER A 157 13.47 -8.33 -18.16
CA SER A 157 13.59 -9.37 -17.15
C SER A 157 13.35 -8.83 -15.74
N TRP A 158 13.03 -9.74 -14.81
CA TRP A 158 12.99 -9.45 -13.39
C TRP A 158 14.40 -9.44 -12.81
N GLU A 159 14.65 -8.50 -11.92
CA GLU A 159 15.86 -8.36 -11.12
C GLU A 159 15.52 -8.33 -9.63
N ASP A 160 16.53 -8.46 -8.77
CA ASP A 160 16.36 -8.29 -7.33
C ASP A 160 15.80 -6.91 -7.01
N GLY A 161 14.74 -6.90 -6.23
CA GLY A 161 14.02 -5.71 -5.86
C GLY A 161 14.68 -4.91 -4.75
N PHE A 162 13.93 -3.97 -4.19
CA PHE A 162 14.36 -3.06 -3.15
C PHE A 162 13.35 -3.10 -2.01
N ASN A 163 13.84 -3.03 -0.79
CA ASN A 163 13.01 -3.09 0.43
C ASN A 163 12.26 -1.79 0.73
N GLN A 164 12.18 -0.87 -0.21
CA GLN A 164 11.52 0.42 -0.05
C GLN A 164 10.95 0.86 -1.38
N ALA A 165 9.76 1.45 -1.33
CA ALA A 165 9.17 2.12 -2.47
C ALA A 165 9.08 3.63 -2.23
N PRO A 166 9.26 4.46 -3.25
CA PRO A 166 8.96 5.88 -3.13
C PRO A 166 7.44 6.09 -3.01
N PHE A 167 7.04 7.04 -2.19
CA PHE A 167 5.68 7.54 -2.24
C PHE A 167 5.49 8.41 -3.48
N PHE A 168 4.49 8.13 -4.29
CA PHE A 168 4.39 8.68 -5.63
C PHE A 168 3.17 9.60 -5.81
N VAL A 169 3.16 10.76 -5.14
CA VAL A 169 2.05 11.72 -5.27
C VAL A 169 2.49 13.13 -5.58
N TRP A 170 3.39 13.65 -4.80
CA TRP A 170 3.83 15.04 -4.87
C TRP A 170 5.36 15.05 -4.90
N GLY A 171 5.93 14.82 -6.04
CA GLY A 171 7.37 14.79 -6.23
C GLY A 171 7.87 15.85 -7.16
#